data_191cc5e349297f6f764ab7f4a479a5ba
#
_entry.id   191cc5e349297f6f764ab7f4a479a5ba
#
_cell.length_a   1.000
_cell.length_b   1.000
_cell.length_c   1.000
_cell.angle_alpha   90.00
_cell.angle_beta   90.00
_cell.angle_gamma   90.00
#
_symmetry.space_group_name_H-M   'P 1'
#
loop_
_entity.id
_entity.type
_entity.pdbx_description
1 polymer ?
#
loop_
_entity_poly.entity_id
_entity_poly.type
_entity_poly.pdbx_seq_one_letter_code
_entity_poly.pdbx_strand_id
1 'polypeptide(L)'
;LIEENEFRETKKIEELVIAIDTSASCKEKLVQQFLNETGAILKHQESFFHKVHIRIIECDNQIQKDIPITKLDEIEEYPEQFSVSGGYGTDFRTVFSYVEKLRNSGELKNLKGLMYFTDGYGEYPKKPTDYQTVFVFYGDDTPQKTSSGETIKVPDWAVKLYLSEDTKG
;
A
#
# COMPACT_ATOMS: atom_id res chain seq x y z
N LEU A 1 -22.65 10.26 27.71
CA LEU A 1 -22.35 11.24 26.66
C LEU A 1 -20.91 11.15 26.21
N ILE A 2 -19.96 11.27 27.12
CA ILE A 2 -18.55 11.05 26.81
C ILE A 2 -18.34 9.59 26.45
N GLU A 3 -19.00 8.69 27.13
CA GLU A 3 -18.94 7.26 26.85
C GLU A 3 -19.47 6.91 25.46
N GLU A 4 -20.51 7.58 25.01
CA GLU A 4 -21.03 7.39 23.67
C GLU A 4 -20.02 7.83 22.59
N ASN A 5 -19.32 8.92 22.84
CA ASN A 5 -18.31 9.40 21.89
C ASN A 5 -17.12 8.45 21.81
N GLU A 6 -16.65 7.96 22.95
CA GLU A 6 -15.58 6.97 22.99
C GLU A 6 -15.99 5.67 22.30
N PHE A 7 -17.21 5.22 22.55
CA PHE A 7 -17.77 4.04 21.92
C PHE A 7 -17.86 4.19 20.40
N ARG A 8 -18.26 5.37 19.92
CA ARG A 8 -18.32 5.65 18.48
C ARG A 8 -16.94 5.66 17.84
N GLU A 9 -15.94 6.21 18.54
CA GLU A 9 -14.58 6.22 18.01
C GLU A 9 -13.99 4.83 17.87
N THR A 10 -14.26 3.94 18.83
CA THR A 10 -13.78 2.56 18.75
C THR A 10 -14.45 1.76 17.65
N LYS A 11 -15.57 2.24 17.12
CA LYS A 11 -16.29 1.59 16.02
C LYS A 11 -16.01 2.19 14.65
N LYS A 12 -15.16 3.19 14.58
CA LYS A 12 -14.80 3.77 13.28
C LYS A 12 -14.12 2.73 12.40
N ILE A 13 -14.55 2.69 11.16
CA ILE A 13 -13.92 1.85 10.15
C ILE A 13 -12.52 2.41 9.89
N GLU A 14 -11.53 1.57 10.05
CA GLU A 14 -10.18 1.94 9.70
C GLU A 14 -9.92 1.61 8.23
N GLU A 15 -9.22 2.50 7.54
CA GLU A 15 -8.96 2.37 6.12
C GLU A 15 -7.47 2.28 5.86
N LEU A 16 -7.11 1.34 4.99
CA LEU A 16 -5.74 1.14 4.54
C LEU A 16 -5.72 1.12 3.02
N VAL A 17 -4.70 1.72 2.45
CA VAL A 17 -4.44 1.63 1.02
C VAL A 17 -3.19 0.80 0.80
N ILE A 18 -3.28 -0.16 -0.11
CA ILE A 18 -2.14 -0.96 -0.55
C ILE A 18 -1.92 -0.64 -2.03
N ALA A 19 -0.83 0.05 -2.32
CA ALA A 19 -0.45 0.38 -3.69
C ALA A 19 0.60 -0.61 -4.16
N ILE A 20 0.44 -1.10 -5.37
CA ILE A 20 1.35 -2.08 -5.98
C ILE A 20 1.86 -1.51 -7.30
N ASP A 21 3.16 -1.32 -7.37
CA ASP A 21 3.85 -0.82 -8.55
C ASP A 21 3.98 -1.95 -9.57
N THR A 22 3.31 -1.79 -10.70
CA THR A 22 3.32 -2.76 -11.79
C THR A 22 4.32 -2.41 -12.89
N SER A 23 5.06 -1.32 -12.73
CA SER A 23 6.03 -0.87 -13.76
C SER A 23 7.31 -1.70 -13.75
N ALA A 24 7.70 -2.18 -12.59
CA ALA A 24 8.89 -2.99 -12.44
C ALA A 24 8.60 -4.43 -12.84
N SER A 25 9.65 -5.22 -13.06
CA SER A 25 9.50 -6.66 -13.10
C SER A 25 8.96 -7.11 -11.76
N CYS A 26 7.66 -7.07 -11.65
CA CYS A 26 6.96 -7.29 -10.40
C CYS A 26 7.26 -8.69 -9.89
N LYS A 27 7.74 -8.77 -8.67
CA LYS A 27 7.97 -10.06 -8.03
C LYS A 27 6.66 -10.53 -7.46
N GLU A 28 5.81 -11.04 -8.34
CA GLU A 28 4.46 -11.48 -8.00
C GLU A 28 4.42 -12.37 -6.76
N LYS A 29 5.35 -13.31 -6.65
CA LYS A 29 5.40 -14.23 -5.52
C LYS A 29 5.60 -13.52 -4.20
N LEU A 30 6.47 -12.51 -4.16
CA LEU A 30 6.71 -11.73 -2.94
C LEU A 30 5.49 -10.92 -2.55
N VAL A 31 4.84 -10.30 -3.53
CA VAL A 31 3.61 -9.54 -3.29
C VAL A 31 2.51 -10.48 -2.80
N GLN A 32 2.32 -11.63 -3.45
CA GLN A 32 1.33 -12.61 -3.05
C GLN A 32 1.57 -13.11 -1.63
N GLN A 33 2.80 -13.45 -1.31
CA GLN A 33 3.17 -13.93 0.03
C GLN A 33 2.87 -12.87 1.08
N PHE A 34 3.27 -11.63 0.81
CA PHE A 34 3.03 -10.53 1.75
C PHE A 34 1.53 -10.28 1.94
N LEU A 35 0.75 -10.29 0.88
CA LEU A 35 -0.70 -10.09 0.97
C LEU A 35 -1.36 -11.22 1.76
N ASN A 36 -0.93 -12.45 1.55
CA ASN A 36 -1.44 -13.58 2.31
C ASN A 36 -1.12 -13.44 3.80
N GLU A 37 0.11 -13.08 4.14
CA GLU A 37 0.53 -12.87 5.52
C GLU A 37 -0.20 -11.70 6.16
N THR A 38 -0.35 -10.60 5.42
CA THR A 38 -1.08 -9.42 5.89
C THR A 38 -2.54 -9.75 6.14
N GLY A 39 -3.18 -10.46 5.21
CA GLY A 39 -4.55 -10.90 5.36
C GLY A 39 -4.75 -11.78 6.59
N ALA A 40 -3.85 -12.71 6.83
CA ALA A 40 -3.90 -13.58 8.00
C ALA A 40 -3.77 -12.80 9.30
N ILE A 41 -2.85 -11.83 9.35
CA ILE A 41 -2.68 -10.97 10.53
C ILE A 41 -3.93 -10.14 10.79
N LEU A 42 -4.49 -9.54 9.75
CA LEU A 42 -5.68 -8.71 9.87
C LEU A 42 -6.90 -9.52 10.31
N LYS A 43 -7.04 -10.74 9.81
CA LYS A 43 -8.09 -11.65 10.25
C LYS A 43 -7.97 -11.97 11.74
N HIS A 44 -6.75 -12.21 12.20
CA HIS A 44 -6.52 -12.50 13.61
C HIS A 44 -6.88 -11.31 14.49
N GLN A 45 -6.73 -10.09 14.00
CA GLN A 45 -7.04 -8.86 14.70
C GLN A 45 -8.46 -8.37 14.49
N GLU A 46 -9.23 -9.03 13.65
CA GLU A 46 -10.61 -8.62 13.33
C GLU A 46 -11.49 -8.50 14.58
N SER A 47 -11.19 -9.28 15.62
CA SER A 47 -11.92 -9.19 16.89
C SER A 47 -11.79 -7.83 17.57
N PHE A 48 -10.75 -7.07 17.25
CA PHE A 48 -10.52 -5.73 17.79
C PHE A 48 -11.13 -4.64 16.91
N PHE A 49 -11.26 -4.92 15.60
CA PHE A 49 -11.78 -3.96 14.63
C PHE A 49 -13.02 -4.56 13.99
N HIS A 50 -14.16 -3.97 14.27
CA HIS A 50 -15.43 -4.46 13.73
C HIS A 50 -15.49 -4.38 12.20
N LYS A 51 -14.74 -3.45 11.61
CA LYS A 51 -14.65 -3.29 10.17
C LYS A 51 -13.30 -2.76 9.78
N VAL A 52 -12.74 -3.33 8.74
CA VAL A 52 -11.54 -2.84 8.10
C VAL A 52 -11.84 -2.66 6.62
N HIS A 53 -11.54 -1.49 6.08
CA HIS A 53 -11.64 -1.24 4.66
C HIS A 53 -10.25 -1.15 4.08
N ILE A 54 -9.99 -1.97 3.08
CA ILE A 54 -8.71 -1.97 2.39
C ILE A 54 -9.00 -1.68 0.92
N ARG A 55 -8.17 -0.85 0.34
CA ARG A 55 -8.24 -0.52 -1.07
C ARG A 55 -6.91 -0.90 -1.70
N ILE A 56 -6.96 -1.76 -2.71
CA ILE A 56 -5.76 -2.17 -3.45
C ILE A 56 -5.71 -1.39 -4.75
N ILE A 57 -4.60 -0.67 -4.95
CA ILE A 57 -4.39 0.15 -6.14
C ILE A 57 -3.19 -0.41 -6.90
N GLU A 58 -3.41 -0.87 -8.13
CA GLU A 58 -2.34 -1.24 -9.04
C GLU A 58 -2.01 -0.03 -9.90
N CYS A 59 -0.74 0.28 -10.02
CA CYS A 59 -0.27 1.51 -10.65
C CYS A 59 1.11 1.35 -11.30
N ASP A 60 1.35 2.18 -12.29
CA ASP A 60 2.68 2.46 -12.84
C ASP A 60 2.86 3.98 -12.75
N ASN A 61 2.97 4.69 -13.85
CA ASN A 61 2.88 6.15 -13.85
C ASN A 61 1.42 6.64 -13.79
N GLN A 62 0.46 5.73 -13.86
CA GLN A 62 -0.97 5.99 -13.79
C GLN A 62 -1.65 4.95 -12.92
N ILE A 63 -2.85 5.26 -12.46
CA ILE A 63 -3.67 4.29 -11.74
C ILE A 63 -4.24 3.31 -12.77
N GLN A 64 -3.93 2.03 -12.59
CA GLN A 64 -4.39 0.98 -13.48
C GLN A 64 -5.63 0.28 -12.95
N LYS A 65 -5.66 0.02 -11.64
CA LYS A 65 -6.79 -0.62 -10.97
C LYS A 65 -6.97 -0.04 -9.59
N ASP A 66 -8.21 -0.01 -9.14
CA ASP A 66 -8.58 0.42 -7.80
C ASP A 66 -9.67 -0.52 -7.30
N ILE A 67 -9.30 -1.41 -6.40
CA ILE A 67 -10.16 -2.51 -5.94
C ILE A 67 -10.46 -2.32 -4.47
N PRO A 68 -11.70 -1.94 -4.12
CA PRO A 68 -12.09 -1.89 -2.71
C PRO A 68 -12.29 -3.29 -2.15
N ILE A 69 -11.79 -3.53 -0.96
CA ILE A 69 -11.91 -4.79 -0.25
C ILE A 69 -12.64 -4.52 1.06
N THR A 70 -13.79 -5.12 1.21
CA THR A 70 -14.63 -4.92 2.39
C THR A 70 -14.61 -6.09 3.35
N LYS A 71 -14.16 -7.26 2.87
CA LYS A 71 -14.01 -8.46 3.69
C LYS A 71 -12.57 -8.93 3.62
N LEU A 72 -12.02 -9.32 4.76
CA LEU A 72 -10.61 -9.75 4.82
C LEU A 72 -10.32 -10.97 3.97
N ASP A 73 -11.30 -11.84 3.73
CA ASP A 73 -11.13 -12.99 2.84
C ASP A 73 -10.74 -12.58 1.42
N GLU A 74 -11.23 -11.43 0.95
CA GLU A 74 -10.92 -10.94 -0.38
C GLU A 74 -9.44 -10.62 -0.56
N ILE A 75 -8.74 -10.28 0.51
CA ILE A 75 -7.30 -10.00 0.46
C ILE A 75 -6.51 -11.28 0.20
N GLU A 76 -6.97 -12.40 0.73
CA GLU A 76 -6.34 -13.70 0.49
C GLU A 76 -6.61 -14.21 -0.92
N GLU A 77 -7.76 -13.86 -1.47
CA GLU A 77 -8.16 -14.23 -2.83
C GLU A 77 -7.50 -13.35 -3.90
N TYR A 78 -7.18 -12.12 -3.54
CA TYR A 78 -6.62 -11.16 -4.48
C TYR A 78 -5.35 -11.64 -5.19
N PRO A 79 -4.39 -12.30 -4.52
CA PRO A 79 -3.18 -12.75 -5.20
C PRO A 79 -3.43 -13.63 -6.42
N GLU A 80 -4.51 -14.38 -6.43
CA GLU A 80 -4.88 -15.20 -7.59
C GLU A 80 -5.37 -14.37 -8.76
N GLN A 81 -5.89 -13.18 -8.48
CA GLN A 81 -6.40 -12.24 -9.47
C GLN A 81 -5.34 -11.23 -9.91
N PHE A 82 -4.23 -11.18 -9.20
CA PHE A 82 -3.18 -10.22 -9.46
C PHE A 82 -2.53 -10.50 -10.81
N SER A 83 -2.53 -9.49 -11.66
CA SER A 83 -1.86 -9.55 -12.95
C SER A 83 -1.14 -8.23 -13.21
N VAL A 84 0.06 -8.32 -13.72
CA VAL A 84 0.82 -7.13 -14.09
C VAL A 84 0.13 -6.46 -15.27
N SER A 85 -0.20 -5.18 -15.10
CA SER A 85 -0.75 -4.34 -16.15
C SER A 85 0.00 -3.02 -16.18
N GLY A 86 0.15 -2.41 -17.34
CA GLY A 86 0.93 -1.20 -17.50
C GLY A 86 2.40 -1.50 -17.73
N GLY A 87 3.29 -0.92 -16.96
CA GLY A 87 4.72 -1.18 -17.06
C GLY A 87 5.52 -0.07 -17.74
N TYR A 88 5.02 1.15 -17.71
CA TYR A 88 5.61 2.30 -18.39
C TYR A 88 6.18 3.32 -17.40
N GLY A 89 7.11 2.90 -16.57
CA GLY A 89 7.72 3.81 -15.61
C GLY A 89 6.86 4.02 -14.37
N THR A 90 7.39 4.75 -13.40
CA THR A 90 6.74 4.94 -12.11
C THR A 90 6.81 6.40 -11.68
N ASP A 91 5.66 6.92 -11.28
CA ASP A 91 5.56 8.18 -10.57
C ASP A 91 4.71 7.96 -9.33
N PHE A 92 5.36 7.86 -8.19
CA PHE A 92 4.67 7.59 -6.92
C PHE A 92 3.67 8.68 -6.56
N ARG A 93 3.92 9.91 -7.00
CA ARG A 93 3.03 11.05 -6.71
C ARG A 93 1.62 10.83 -7.23
N THR A 94 1.46 10.05 -8.28
CA THR A 94 0.15 9.76 -8.88
C THR A 94 -0.77 9.07 -7.86
N VAL A 95 -0.26 8.08 -7.13
CA VAL A 95 -1.04 7.39 -6.10
C VAL A 95 -1.42 8.33 -4.97
N PHE A 96 -0.47 9.13 -4.49
CA PHE A 96 -0.74 10.06 -3.39
C PHE A 96 -1.76 11.12 -3.78
N SER A 97 -1.71 11.63 -5.01
CA SER A 97 -2.71 12.56 -5.52
C SER A 97 -4.09 11.90 -5.63
N TYR A 98 -4.13 10.67 -6.09
CA TYR A 98 -5.36 9.91 -6.21
C TYR A 98 -5.99 9.66 -4.83
N VAL A 99 -5.18 9.28 -3.85
CA VAL A 99 -5.63 9.09 -2.47
C VAL A 99 -6.22 10.38 -1.90
N GLU A 100 -5.59 11.53 -2.18
CA GLU A 100 -6.14 12.81 -1.72
C GLU A 100 -7.50 13.11 -2.37
N LYS A 101 -7.69 12.77 -3.62
CA LYS A 101 -9.00 12.89 -4.26
C LYS A 101 -10.05 12.01 -3.57
N LEU A 102 -9.69 10.79 -3.21
CA LEU A 102 -10.60 9.90 -2.49
C LEU A 102 -10.94 10.44 -1.10
N ARG A 103 -9.97 11.03 -0.42
CA ARG A 103 -10.19 11.65 0.89
C ARG A 103 -11.10 12.88 0.76
N ASN A 104 -10.85 13.73 -0.21
CA ASN A 104 -11.63 14.94 -0.43
C ASN A 104 -13.06 14.65 -0.87
N SER A 105 -13.28 13.56 -1.60
CA SER A 105 -14.62 13.15 -2.02
C SER A 105 -15.42 12.44 -0.92
N GLY A 106 -14.76 12.09 0.17
CA GLY A 106 -15.38 11.35 1.26
C GLY A 106 -15.39 9.85 1.10
N GLU A 107 -14.75 9.31 0.06
CA GLU A 107 -14.62 7.86 -0.11
C GLU A 107 -13.63 7.25 0.89
N LEU A 108 -12.62 8.02 1.29
CA LEU A 108 -11.70 7.66 2.36
C LEU A 108 -11.85 8.68 3.48
N LYS A 109 -12.50 8.29 4.58
CA LYS A 109 -12.80 9.19 5.70
C LYS A 109 -11.87 9.01 6.90
N ASN A 110 -11.26 7.86 7.03
CA ASN A 110 -10.45 7.51 8.20
C ASN A 110 -9.22 6.72 7.76
N LEU A 111 -8.46 7.28 6.83
CA LEU A 111 -7.27 6.64 6.31
C LEU A 111 -6.18 6.60 7.38
N LYS A 112 -5.76 5.40 7.75
CA LYS A 112 -4.72 5.17 8.76
C LYS A 112 -3.35 4.97 8.15
N GLY A 113 -3.28 4.35 6.99
CA GLY A 113 -2.00 4.08 6.38
C GLY A 113 -2.06 3.71 4.92
N LEU A 114 -0.92 3.83 4.29
CA LEU A 114 -0.70 3.44 2.91
C LEU A 114 0.60 2.65 2.83
N MET A 115 0.54 1.48 2.22
CA MET A 115 1.70 0.66 1.94
C MET A 115 1.93 0.65 0.43
N TYR A 116 3.13 0.94 0.02
CA TYR A 116 3.48 1.03 -1.40
C TYR A 116 4.55 0.00 -1.74
N PHE A 117 4.18 -1.01 -2.52
CA PHE A 117 5.09 -2.06 -2.98
C PHE A 117 5.74 -1.63 -4.29
N THR A 118 7.07 -1.56 -4.31
CA THR A 118 7.81 -1.06 -5.47
C THR A 118 9.26 -1.51 -5.40
N ASP A 119 9.98 -1.43 -6.54
CA ASP A 119 11.42 -1.57 -6.54
C ASP A 119 12.12 -0.27 -6.11
N GLY A 120 11.35 0.81 -5.94
CA GLY A 120 11.86 2.08 -5.45
C GLY A 120 12.32 3.07 -6.52
N TYR A 121 12.29 2.70 -7.77
CA TYR A 121 12.71 3.57 -8.87
C TYR A 121 11.56 4.40 -9.40
N GLY A 122 11.44 5.64 -8.95
CA GLY A 122 10.37 6.54 -9.33
C GLY A 122 10.50 7.88 -8.63
N GLU A 123 9.55 8.78 -8.91
CA GLU A 123 9.51 10.07 -8.25
C GLU A 123 8.67 10.01 -6.98
N TYR A 124 9.27 10.43 -5.88
CA TYR A 124 8.63 10.42 -4.56
C TYR A 124 7.95 11.77 -4.28
N PRO A 125 6.86 11.77 -3.51
CA PRO A 125 6.27 13.02 -3.06
C PRO A 125 7.22 13.74 -2.11
N LYS A 126 7.29 15.05 -2.21
CA LYS A 126 8.19 15.87 -1.40
C LYS A 126 7.65 16.15 -0.01
N LYS A 127 6.33 16.26 0.11
CA LYS A 127 5.69 16.57 1.38
C LYS A 127 5.28 15.30 2.11
N PRO A 128 5.46 15.25 3.44
CA PRO A 128 4.99 14.11 4.21
C PRO A 128 3.46 14.03 4.18
N THR A 129 2.97 12.82 4.37
CA THR A 129 1.54 12.56 4.51
C THR A 129 1.11 12.71 5.97
N ASP A 130 -0.17 12.96 6.20
CA ASP A 130 -0.74 13.02 7.54
C ASP A 130 -1.28 11.66 8.02
N TYR A 131 -1.01 10.63 7.26
CA TYR A 131 -1.27 9.23 7.61
C TYR A 131 0.06 8.46 7.50
N GLN A 132 0.12 7.26 8.10
CA GLN A 132 1.34 6.45 8.06
C GLN A 132 1.60 5.97 6.65
N THR A 133 2.79 6.23 6.14
CA THR A 133 3.21 5.76 4.81
C THR A 133 4.40 4.83 4.94
N VAL A 134 4.29 3.67 4.28
CA VAL A 134 5.32 2.64 4.28
C VAL A 134 5.66 2.29 2.84
N PHE A 135 6.92 2.43 2.46
CA PHE A 135 7.41 1.89 1.20
C PHE A 135 7.99 0.50 1.45
N VAL A 136 7.50 -0.47 0.72
CA VAL A 136 7.94 -1.85 0.82
C VAL A 136 8.73 -2.18 -0.44
N PHE A 137 10.05 -2.29 -0.29
CA PHE A 137 10.95 -2.51 -1.40
C PHE A 137 11.23 -3.99 -1.64
N TYR A 138 11.35 -4.34 -2.90
CA TYR A 138 11.80 -5.68 -3.30
C TYR A 138 13.31 -5.72 -3.19
N GLY A 139 13.84 -6.51 -2.26
CA GLY A 139 15.27 -6.63 -2.04
C GLY A 139 15.65 -6.24 -0.62
N ASP A 140 16.95 -6.15 -0.38
CA ASP A 140 17.50 -5.99 0.97
C ASP A 140 17.91 -4.55 1.29
N ASP A 141 17.78 -3.63 0.35
CA ASP A 141 18.27 -2.27 0.52
C ASP A 141 17.44 -1.26 -0.26
N THR A 142 17.58 0.01 0.08
CA THR A 142 16.95 1.10 -0.69
C THR A 142 17.65 1.26 -2.03
N PRO A 143 16.90 1.60 -3.09
CA PRO A 143 17.52 1.91 -4.37
C PRO A 143 18.41 3.15 -4.23
N GLN A 144 19.62 3.06 -4.77
CA GLN A 144 20.63 4.12 -4.61
C GLN A 144 20.72 5.05 -5.81
N LYS A 145 20.70 4.47 -7.01
CA LYS A 145 20.87 5.26 -8.23
C LYS A 145 20.04 4.69 -9.36
N THR A 146 19.57 5.56 -10.24
CA THR A 146 18.93 5.16 -11.48
C THR A 146 19.96 4.59 -12.45
N SER A 147 19.49 4.01 -13.53
CA SER A 147 20.37 3.53 -14.61
C SER A 147 21.19 4.66 -15.25
N SER A 148 20.69 5.90 -15.17
CA SER A 148 21.41 7.09 -15.65
C SER A 148 22.37 7.67 -14.62
N GLY A 149 22.45 7.10 -13.42
CA GLY A 149 23.36 7.53 -12.38
C GLY A 149 22.84 8.61 -11.44
N GLU A 150 21.58 8.99 -11.58
CA GLU A 150 20.96 9.97 -10.66
C GLU A 150 20.71 9.35 -9.29
N THR A 151 20.99 10.12 -8.25
CA THR A 151 20.76 9.67 -6.87
C THR A 151 19.27 9.62 -6.57
N ILE A 152 18.81 8.48 -6.06
CA ILE A 152 17.42 8.29 -5.63
C ILE A 152 17.33 8.66 -4.16
N LYS A 153 16.41 9.58 -3.85
CA LYS A 153 16.16 10.01 -2.47
C LYS A 153 14.80 9.49 -2.00
N VAL A 154 14.86 8.42 -1.23
CA VAL A 154 13.65 7.94 -0.55
C VAL A 154 13.34 8.89 0.60
N PRO A 155 12.08 9.35 0.74
CA PRO A 155 11.74 10.31 1.79
C PRO A 155 12.01 9.79 3.19
N ASP A 156 12.60 10.65 4.03
CA ASP A 156 12.89 10.31 5.42
C ASP A 156 11.62 10.18 6.26
N TRP A 157 10.54 10.84 5.86
CA TRP A 157 9.29 10.81 6.61
C TRP A 157 8.52 9.50 6.45
N ALA A 158 8.85 8.66 5.47
CA ALA A 158 8.20 7.39 5.24
C ALA A 158 8.97 6.25 5.91
N VAL A 159 8.23 5.26 6.38
CA VAL A 159 8.82 4.01 6.88
C VAL A 159 9.27 3.17 5.68
N LYS A 160 10.38 2.48 5.82
CA LYS A 160 10.94 1.63 4.76
C LYS A 160 10.99 0.19 5.27
N LEU A 161 10.41 -0.72 4.48
CA LEU A 161 10.49 -2.15 4.73
C LEU A 161 11.09 -2.83 3.51
N TYR A 162 11.69 -3.98 3.71
CA TYR A 162 12.39 -4.71 2.66
C TYR A 162 11.85 -6.13 2.59
N LEU A 163 11.50 -6.57 1.38
CA LEU A 163 11.07 -7.95 1.13
C LEU A 163 12.19 -8.68 0.41
N SER A 164 12.71 -9.71 1.03
CA SER A 164 13.64 -10.61 0.38
C SER A 164 12.94 -11.95 0.12
N GLU A 165 13.37 -12.64 -0.94
CA GLU A 165 12.85 -13.97 -1.21
C GLU A 165 13.19 -14.89 -0.05
N ASP A 166 12.18 -15.61 0.44
CA ASP A 166 12.40 -16.58 1.48
C ASP A 166 13.05 -17.81 0.87
N THR A 167 14.36 -17.92 1.06
CA THR A 167 15.15 -19.06 0.57
C THR A 167 14.96 -20.30 1.42
N LYS A 168 14.22 -20.20 2.50
CA LYS A 168 13.96 -21.31 3.42
C LYS A 168 12.62 -21.97 3.16
N GLY A 169 12.04 -21.71 2.01
CA GLY A 169 10.72 -22.19 1.60
C GLY A 169 10.30 -23.53 2.13
#